data_3a307c8acc1d6eff6de9e089d2d2d5a5
#
_entry.id   3a307c8acc1d6eff6de9e089d2d2d5a5
#
_cell.length_a   1.000
_cell.length_b   1.000
_cell.length_c   1.000
_cell.angle_alpha   90.00
_cell.angle_beta   90.00
_cell.angle_gamma   90.00
#
_symmetry.space_group_name_H-M   'P 1'
#
loop_
_entity.id
_entity.type
_entity.pdbx_description
1 polymer ?
#
loop_
_entity_poly.entity_id
_entity_poly.type
_entity_poly.pdbx_seq_one_letter_code
_entity_poly.pdbx_strand_id
1 'polypeptide(L)'
;MKTIRMEEMSWPEVRSAIAAGFTTAVVAVGSTEQHGPHLPTMTDTRIGDATAHRVALKLGNALQARTIPVGVSEHHLAFGATISLQPETLKLIVRDYVDSLVRDGFRRIIFLPSHGGNFGPLAQAIDKAQKAHPGVEITGYTNLLGITGFLHRTAAEFGISEEACGAHAGDDETSLMMALEPDLVAGDRLAPGYLGPLGEREIQIIFGQGMPALTENGVLGDPRQASAEKGEVYLERLAGFLVEQVR
;
A
#
# COMPACT_ATOMS: atom_id res chain seq x y z
N MET A 1 -23.05 -1.92 -13.69
CA MET A 1 -21.77 -2.65 -13.63
C MET A 1 -21.79 -3.53 -12.40
N LYS A 2 -21.35 -4.80 -12.51
CA LYS A 2 -21.41 -5.78 -11.40
C LYS A 2 -20.26 -5.58 -10.40
N THR A 3 -19.10 -5.18 -10.89
CA THR A 3 -17.87 -4.91 -10.12
C THR A 3 -17.10 -3.77 -10.76
N ILE A 4 -16.21 -3.12 -9.99
CA ILE A 4 -15.22 -2.16 -10.49
C ILE A 4 -13.80 -2.77 -10.52
N ARG A 5 -13.64 -4.04 -10.11
CA ARG A 5 -12.37 -4.77 -10.17
C ARG A 5 -12.14 -5.32 -11.56
N MET A 6 -11.16 -4.80 -12.28
CA MET A 6 -10.87 -5.23 -13.66
C MET A 6 -10.60 -6.72 -13.77
N GLU A 7 -9.95 -7.32 -12.75
CA GLU A 7 -9.64 -8.75 -12.74
C GLU A 7 -10.87 -9.67 -12.63
N GLU A 8 -12.02 -9.12 -12.24
CA GLU A 8 -13.30 -9.81 -12.15
C GLU A 8 -14.20 -9.54 -13.39
N MET A 9 -13.69 -8.74 -14.34
CA MET A 9 -14.41 -8.33 -15.54
C MET A 9 -13.86 -9.05 -16.78
N SER A 10 -14.74 -9.37 -17.70
CA SER A 10 -14.33 -9.77 -19.04
C SER A 10 -13.85 -8.55 -19.85
N TRP A 11 -13.05 -8.76 -20.87
CA TRP A 11 -12.54 -7.66 -21.72
C TRP A 11 -13.66 -6.80 -22.37
N PRO A 12 -14.85 -7.35 -22.78
CA PRO A 12 -15.94 -6.52 -23.29
C PRO A 12 -16.57 -5.65 -22.19
N GLU A 13 -16.61 -6.13 -20.93
CA GLU A 13 -17.11 -5.35 -19.80
C GLU A 13 -16.20 -4.18 -19.48
N VAL A 14 -14.87 -4.37 -19.49
CA VAL A 14 -13.90 -3.28 -19.31
C VAL A 14 -14.05 -2.24 -20.41
N ARG A 15 -14.12 -2.65 -21.70
CA ARG A 15 -14.35 -1.71 -22.82
C ARG A 15 -15.66 -0.93 -22.67
N SER A 16 -16.74 -1.61 -22.26
CA SER A 16 -18.03 -0.95 -22.04
C SER A 16 -17.97 0.05 -20.88
N ALA A 17 -17.24 -0.27 -19.81
CA ALA A 17 -17.05 0.65 -18.68
C ALA A 17 -16.26 1.90 -19.11
N ILE A 18 -15.17 1.74 -19.87
CA ILE A 18 -14.37 2.86 -20.40
C ILE A 18 -15.26 3.74 -21.32
N ALA A 19 -16.05 3.13 -22.19
CA ALA A 19 -16.97 3.86 -23.08
C ALA A 19 -18.07 4.60 -22.27
N ALA A 20 -18.45 4.10 -21.10
CA ALA A 20 -19.39 4.73 -20.18
C ALA A 20 -18.75 5.81 -19.27
N GLY A 21 -17.46 6.14 -19.47
CA GLY A 21 -16.77 7.21 -18.72
C GLY A 21 -15.90 6.75 -17.55
N PHE A 22 -15.75 5.44 -17.30
CA PHE A 22 -14.81 4.91 -16.30
C PHE A 22 -13.38 4.91 -16.87
N THR A 23 -12.81 6.09 -17.03
CA THR A 23 -11.51 6.29 -17.68
C THR A 23 -10.36 6.49 -16.70
N THR A 24 -10.60 6.33 -15.39
CA THR A 24 -9.58 6.34 -14.34
C THR A 24 -9.26 4.90 -13.92
N ALA A 25 -7.97 4.54 -13.85
CA ALA A 25 -7.50 3.29 -13.27
C ALA A 25 -6.79 3.56 -11.94
N VAL A 26 -7.12 2.81 -10.89
CA VAL A 26 -6.43 2.85 -9.59
C VAL A 26 -5.64 1.55 -9.42
N VAL A 27 -4.35 1.67 -9.16
CA VAL A 27 -3.41 0.54 -9.05
C VAL A 27 -2.72 0.59 -7.68
N ALA A 28 -2.94 -0.41 -6.83
CA ALA A 28 -2.14 -0.55 -5.62
C ALA A 28 -0.78 -1.19 -5.93
N VAL A 29 0.25 -0.78 -5.17
CA VAL A 29 1.60 -1.32 -5.26
C VAL A 29 2.01 -1.80 -3.87
N GLY A 30 1.78 -3.08 -3.62
CA GLY A 30 2.05 -3.75 -2.35
C GLY A 30 3.40 -4.45 -2.32
N SER A 31 3.53 -5.38 -1.38
CA SER A 31 4.70 -6.24 -1.23
C SER A 31 4.30 -7.65 -0.77
N THR A 32 5.25 -8.56 -0.85
CA THR A 32 5.22 -9.88 -0.22
C THR A 32 6.43 -9.96 0.69
N GLU A 33 6.25 -9.64 1.97
CA GLU A 33 7.34 -9.53 2.94
C GLU A 33 6.91 -9.89 4.36
N GLN A 34 7.88 -10.17 5.22
CA GLN A 34 7.63 -10.41 6.64
C GLN A 34 6.88 -9.23 7.28
N HIS A 35 5.93 -9.50 8.15
CA HIS A 35 5.20 -8.55 8.99
C HIS A 35 5.13 -9.07 10.44
N GLY A 36 6.30 -9.24 11.05
CA GLY A 36 6.39 -9.82 12.38
C GLY A 36 5.92 -11.29 12.42
N PRO A 37 5.79 -11.86 13.62
CA PRO A 37 5.36 -13.26 13.76
C PRO A 37 3.86 -13.48 13.64
N HIS A 38 3.06 -12.41 13.54
CA HIS A 38 1.61 -12.45 13.70
C HIS A 38 0.82 -12.12 12.44
N LEU A 39 1.42 -11.47 11.43
CA LEU A 39 0.74 -11.13 10.17
C LEU A 39 1.27 -11.95 8.99
N PRO A 40 0.41 -12.22 7.99
CA PRO A 40 0.83 -12.92 6.77
C PRO A 40 1.71 -12.04 5.88
N THR A 41 2.55 -12.67 5.04
CA THR A 41 3.47 -11.92 4.16
C THR A 41 2.78 -11.12 3.05
N MET A 42 1.48 -11.27 2.85
CA MET A 42 0.71 -10.51 1.88
C MET A 42 0.07 -9.23 2.46
N THR A 43 0.40 -8.83 3.68
CA THR A 43 -0.24 -7.73 4.41
C THR A 43 -0.31 -6.46 3.57
N ASP A 44 0.78 -5.97 3.04
CA ASP A 44 0.82 -4.78 2.17
C ASP A 44 -0.08 -4.90 0.95
N THR A 45 -0.05 -6.07 0.30
CA THR A 45 -0.86 -6.34 -0.88
C THR A 45 -2.36 -6.29 -0.55
N ARG A 46 -2.77 -6.86 0.59
CA ARG A 46 -4.19 -6.85 1.01
C ARG A 46 -4.67 -5.48 1.43
N ILE A 47 -3.87 -4.77 2.22
CA ILE A 47 -4.18 -3.39 2.63
C ILE A 47 -4.26 -2.48 1.40
N GLY A 48 -3.26 -2.58 0.50
CA GLY A 48 -3.24 -1.80 -0.74
C GLY A 48 -4.43 -2.10 -1.64
N ASP A 49 -4.77 -3.37 -1.83
CA ASP A 49 -5.92 -3.81 -2.63
C ASP A 49 -7.24 -3.25 -2.09
N ALA A 50 -7.47 -3.38 -0.78
CA ALA A 50 -8.68 -2.88 -0.13
C ALA A 50 -8.76 -1.35 -0.15
N THR A 51 -7.63 -0.66 0.03
CA THR A 51 -7.53 0.80 -0.05
C THR A 51 -7.82 1.30 -1.47
N ALA A 52 -7.18 0.70 -2.49
CA ALA A 52 -7.40 1.06 -3.90
C ALA A 52 -8.87 0.85 -4.31
N HIS A 53 -9.49 -0.21 -3.82
CA HIS A 53 -10.93 -0.45 -4.05
C HIS A 53 -11.79 0.68 -3.52
N ARG A 54 -11.59 1.09 -2.24
CA ARG A 54 -12.33 2.20 -1.64
C ARG A 54 -12.06 3.54 -2.32
N VAL A 55 -10.82 3.80 -2.71
CA VAL A 55 -10.44 5.00 -3.47
C VAL A 55 -11.19 5.02 -4.82
N ALA A 56 -11.18 3.93 -5.57
CA ALA A 56 -11.88 3.84 -6.85
C ALA A 56 -13.40 4.06 -6.71
N LEU A 57 -14.02 3.49 -5.68
CA LEU A 57 -15.45 3.73 -5.36
C LEU A 57 -15.72 5.21 -5.05
N LYS A 58 -14.87 5.85 -4.23
CA LYS A 58 -15.03 7.26 -3.83
C LYS A 58 -14.79 8.24 -5.01
N LEU A 59 -13.97 7.87 -5.99
CA LEU A 59 -13.80 8.65 -7.22
C LEU A 59 -15.00 8.56 -8.15
N GLY A 60 -15.76 7.47 -8.13
CA GLY A 60 -17.03 7.30 -8.83
C GLY A 60 -16.93 6.99 -10.34
N ASN A 61 -15.77 7.27 -10.96
CA ASN A 61 -15.51 7.03 -12.40
C ASN A 61 -14.22 6.21 -12.62
N ALA A 62 -13.87 5.38 -11.65
CA ALA A 62 -12.62 4.63 -11.64
C ALA A 62 -12.86 3.12 -11.62
N LEU A 63 -12.00 2.38 -12.29
CA LEU A 63 -11.83 0.94 -12.14
C LEU A 63 -10.59 0.66 -11.30
N GLN A 64 -10.64 -0.38 -10.49
CA GLN A 64 -9.46 -0.91 -9.80
C GLN A 64 -8.75 -1.88 -10.74
N ALA A 65 -7.52 -1.58 -11.11
CA ALA A 65 -6.64 -2.51 -11.81
C ALA A 65 -6.02 -3.52 -10.82
N ARG A 66 -5.47 -4.62 -11.34
CA ARG A 66 -4.82 -5.64 -10.53
C ARG A 66 -3.70 -5.03 -9.70
N THR A 67 -3.70 -5.32 -8.40
CA THR A 67 -2.64 -4.92 -7.46
C THR A 67 -1.31 -5.56 -7.85
N ILE A 68 -0.21 -4.80 -7.81
CA ILE A 68 1.15 -5.31 -7.94
C ILE A 68 1.56 -5.92 -6.58
N PRO A 69 1.70 -7.27 -6.47
CA PRO A 69 1.80 -7.92 -5.16
C PRO A 69 3.23 -8.09 -4.64
N VAL A 70 4.24 -7.67 -5.39
CA VAL A 70 5.66 -7.79 -5.01
C VAL A 70 6.34 -6.44 -5.21
N GLY A 71 7.02 -5.96 -4.19
CA GLY A 71 7.68 -4.67 -4.13
C GLY A 71 9.19 -4.73 -3.87
N VAL A 72 9.76 -3.61 -3.49
CA VAL A 72 11.18 -3.44 -3.16
C VAL A 72 11.37 -3.63 -1.66
N SER A 73 11.64 -4.85 -1.23
CA SER A 73 11.62 -5.29 0.19
C SER A 73 12.95 -5.89 0.63
N GLU A 74 14.07 -5.45 0.05
CA GLU A 74 15.41 -5.99 0.32
C GLU A 74 15.76 -5.92 1.82
N HIS A 75 15.34 -4.85 2.49
CA HIS A 75 15.56 -4.63 3.93
C HIS A 75 14.84 -5.62 4.84
N HIS A 76 13.90 -6.44 4.32
CA HIS A 76 13.19 -7.49 5.05
C HIS A 76 13.75 -8.91 4.82
N LEU A 77 14.63 -9.11 3.84
CA LEU A 77 15.10 -10.44 3.41
C LEU A 77 15.72 -11.28 4.54
N ALA A 78 16.33 -10.64 5.53
CA ALA A 78 17.00 -11.33 6.64
C ALA A 78 16.05 -12.17 7.50
N PHE A 79 14.75 -11.87 7.54
CA PHE A 79 13.74 -12.65 8.26
C PHE A 79 13.21 -13.84 7.47
N GLY A 80 13.50 -13.94 6.18
CA GLY A 80 12.93 -14.95 5.29
C GLY A 80 11.48 -14.64 4.86
N ALA A 81 10.90 -15.54 4.08
CA ALA A 81 9.52 -15.45 3.54
C ALA A 81 9.20 -14.13 2.80
N THR A 82 10.22 -13.38 2.40
CA THR A 82 10.13 -12.12 1.65
C THR A 82 10.56 -12.35 0.20
N ILE A 83 9.80 -11.80 -0.74
CA ILE A 83 10.14 -11.76 -2.16
C ILE A 83 10.36 -10.29 -2.54
N SER A 84 11.58 -9.92 -2.91
CA SER A 84 11.93 -8.55 -3.24
C SER A 84 12.27 -8.38 -4.72
N LEU A 85 11.75 -7.31 -5.31
CA LEU A 85 12.19 -6.81 -6.61
C LEU A 85 13.38 -5.85 -6.45
N GLN A 86 14.20 -5.76 -7.49
CA GLN A 86 15.10 -4.61 -7.63
C GLN A 86 14.28 -3.36 -7.98
N PRO A 87 14.69 -2.15 -7.55
CA PRO A 87 13.99 -0.91 -7.88
C PRO A 87 13.73 -0.73 -9.37
N GLU A 88 14.70 -1.08 -10.22
CA GLU A 88 14.56 -0.99 -11.69
C GLU A 88 13.49 -1.97 -12.22
N THR A 89 13.37 -3.16 -11.63
CA THR A 89 12.34 -4.13 -12.01
C THR A 89 10.95 -3.59 -11.70
N LEU A 90 10.74 -3.02 -10.51
CA LEU A 90 9.45 -2.40 -10.16
C LEU A 90 9.12 -1.26 -11.14
N LYS A 91 10.08 -0.41 -11.49
CA LYS A 91 9.87 0.68 -12.45
C LYS A 91 9.48 0.17 -13.84
N LEU A 92 10.03 -0.97 -14.28
CA LEU A 92 9.65 -1.62 -15.54
C LEU A 92 8.23 -2.19 -15.48
N ILE A 93 7.83 -2.81 -14.37
CA ILE A 93 6.46 -3.31 -14.17
C ILE A 93 5.47 -2.14 -14.23
N VAL A 94 5.74 -1.04 -13.52
CA VAL A 94 4.89 0.16 -13.54
C VAL A 94 4.74 0.71 -14.96
N ARG A 95 5.84 0.78 -15.73
CA ARG A 95 5.80 1.19 -17.15
C ARG A 95 4.86 0.28 -17.95
N ASP A 96 5.00 -1.02 -17.85
CA ASP A 96 4.21 -1.99 -18.62
C ASP A 96 2.72 -1.94 -18.26
N TYR A 97 2.40 -1.65 -16.97
CA TYR A 97 1.03 -1.36 -16.53
C TYR A 97 0.49 -0.11 -17.22
N VAL A 98 1.25 0.99 -17.19
CA VAL A 98 0.86 2.25 -17.81
C VAL A 98 0.63 2.06 -19.33
N ASP A 99 1.58 1.46 -20.03
CA ASP A 99 1.48 1.23 -21.48
C ASP A 99 0.23 0.41 -21.85
N SER A 100 -0.10 -0.59 -21.04
CA SER A 100 -1.29 -1.43 -21.23
C SER A 100 -2.58 -0.65 -20.98
N LEU A 101 -2.67 0.07 -19.86
CA LEU A 101 -3.86 0.84 -19.48
C LEU A 101 -4.12 2.00 -20.45
N VAL A 102 -3.07 2.67 -20.91
CA VAL A 102 -3.17 3.74 -21.94
C VAL A 102 -3.70 3.17 -23.25
N ARG A 103 -3.20 2.01 -23.68
CA ARG A 103 -3.66 1.31 -24.88
C ARG A 103 -5.15 0.93 -24.80
N ASP A 104 -5.62 0.54 -23.62
CA ASP A 104 -7.04 0.20 -23.38
C ASP A 104 -7.95 1.43 -23.40
N GLY A 105 -7.40 2.65 -23.25
CA GLY A 105 -8.16 3.90 -23.33
C GLY A 105 -8.34 4.63 -22.00
N PHE A 106 -7.65 4.21 -20.94
CA PHE A 106 -7.62 4.98 -19.70
C PHE A 106 -6.97 6.34 -19.93
N ARG A 107 -7.49 7.38 -19.26
CA ARG A 107 -7.03 8.78 -19.36
C ARG A 107 -6.39 9.29 -18.09
N ARG A 108 -6.61 8.55 -16.99
CA ARG A 108 -6.01 8.82 -15.69
C ARG A 108 -5.59 7.52 -15.04
N ILE A 109 -4.36 7.47 -14.53
CA ILE A 109 -3.81 6.28 -13.83
C ILE A 109 -3.25 6.75 -12.49
N ILE A 110 -3.75 6.16 -11.41
CA ILE A 110 -3.39 6.52 -10.03
C ILE A 110 -2.69 5.33 -9.38
N PHE A 111 -1.46 5.51 -8.95
CA PHE A 111 -0.71 4.51 -8.19
C PHE A 111 -0.73 4.82 -6.70
N LEU A 112 -1.04 3.79 -5.89
CA LEU A 112 -1.12 3.88 -4.43
C LEU A 112 -0.17 2.86 -3.80
N PRO A 113 1.03 3.28 -3.33
CA PRO A 113 1.93 2.39 -2.63
C PRO A 113 1.39 2.08 -1.23
N SER A 114 1.46 0.82 -0.83
CA SER A 114 1.12 0.33 0.50
C SER A 114 2.32 -0.33 1.21
N HIS A 115 3.52 -0.15 0.69
CA HIS A 115 4.79 -0.64 1.23
C HIS A 115 5.85 0.46 1.17
N GLY A 116 6.57 0.66 2.29
CA GLY A 116 7.55 1.75 2.44
C GLY A 116 8.64 1.77 1.37
N GLY A 117 9.18 0.61 0.99
CA GLY A 117 10.23 0.48 -0.02
C GLY A 117 9.81 0.87 -1.45
N ASN A 118 8.52 0.94 -1.71
CA ASN A 118 8.00 1.27 -3.05
C ASN A 118 7.95 2.78 -3.32
N PHE A 119 7.88 3.63 -2.30
CA PHE A 119 7.60 5.07 -2.47
C PHE A 119 8.60 5.77 -3.39
N GLY A 120 9.89 5.60 -3.14
CA GLY A 120 10.95 6.21 -3.95
C GLY A 120 10.97 5.71 -5.41
N PRO A 121 11.08 4.40 -5.65
CA PRO A 121 11.04 3.84 -7.01
C PRO A 121 9.77 4.19 -7.78
N LEU A 122 8.62 4.17 -7.11
CA LEU A 122 7.33 4.50 -7.72
C LEU A 122 7.24 5.97 -8.14
N ALA A 123 7.71 6.91 -7.30
CA ALA A 123 7.77 8.33 -7.66
C ALA A 123 8.57 8.56 -8.96
N GLN A 124 9.73 7.89 -9.09
CA GLN A 124 10.55 7.96 -10.30
C GLN A 124 9.86 7.33 -11.53
N ALA A 125 9.14 6.22 -11.32
CA ALA A 125 8.41 5.55 -12.38
C ALA A 125 7.24 6.40 -12.90
N ILE A 126 6.47 7.02 -12.00
CA ILE A 126 5.37 7.93 -12.32
C ILE A 126 5.88 9.14 -13.13
N ASP A 127 6.95 9.80 -12.68
CA ASP A 127 7.54 10.94 -13.40
C ASP A 127 7.97 10.56 -14.82
N LYS A 128 8.61 9.40 -14.97
CA LYS A 128 9.05 8.90 -16.29
C LYS A 128 7.86 8.54 -17.18
N ALA A 129 6.84 7.88 -16.61
CA ALA A 129 5.64 7.49 -17.35
C ALA A 129 4.82 8.72 -17.78
N GLN A 130 4.67 9.73 -16.92
CA GLN A 130 3.98 10.99 -17.27
C GLN A 130 4.66 11.71 -18.45
N LYS A 131 5.99 11.72 -18.49
CA LYS A 131 6.75 12.30 -19.61
C LYS A 131 6.55 11.51 -20.92
N ALA A 132 6.41 10.18 -20.83
CA ALA A 132 6.19 9.32 -21.98
C ALA A 132 4.76 9.40 -22.53
N HIS A 133 3.77 9.74 -21.70
CA HIS A 133 2.36 9.79 -22.04
C HIS A 133 1.72 11.15 -21.71
N PRO A 134 2.10 12.26 -22.39
CA PRO A 134 1.66 13.61 -22.02
C PRO A 134 0.15 13.84 -22.19
N GLY A 135 -0.56 12.95 -22.88
CA GLY A 135 -2.03 13.00 -23.04
C GLY A 135 -2.82 12.22 -21.98
N VAL A 136 -2.14 11.61 -21.01
CA VAL A 136 -2.75 10.84 -19.91
C VAL A 136 -2.23 11.40 -18.60
N GLU A 137 -3.11 11.56 -17.60
CA GLU A 137 -2.71 11.92 -16.25
C GLU A 137 -2.21 10.68 -15.51
N ILE A 138 -0.92 10.66 -15.14
CA ILE A 138 -0.31 9.56 -14.38
C ILE A 138 0.20 10.14 -13.06
N THR A 139 -0.40 9.73 -11.97
CA THR A 139 -0.14 10.29 -10.64
C THR A 139 -0.11 9.21 -9.56
N GLY A 140 0.18 9.61 -8.33
CA GLY A 140 0.13 8.75 -7.15
C GLY A 140 0.56 9.51 -5.90
N TYR A 141 0.19 8.99 -4.75
CA TYR A 141 0.65 9.57 -3.49
C TYR A 141 1.95 8.89 -3.05
N THR A 142 3.06 9.59 -3.15
CA THR A 142 4.41 9.04 -2.89
C THR A 142 5.15 9.73 -1.73
N ASN A 143 4.42 10.34 -0.79
CA ASN A 143 4.99 10.93 0.42
C ASN A 143 4.85 9.95 1.60
N LEU A 144 5.91 9.16 1.87
CA LEU A 144 5.94 8.16 2.95
C LEU A 144 5.72 8.78 4.33
N LEU A 145 6.41 9.86 4.66
CA LEU A 145 6.25 10.52 5.97
C LEU A 145 4.86 11.13 6.13
N GLY A 146 4.27 11.61 5.03
CA GLY A 146 2.91 12.14 5.03
C GLY A 146 1.85 11.10 5.37
N ILE A 147 1.96 9.88 4.80
CA ILE A 147 1.01 8.79 5.08
C ILE A 147 1.20 8.22 6.49
N THR A 148 2.46 8.03 6.92
CA THR A 148 2.76 7.58 8.30
C THR A 148 2.23 8.56 9.32
N GLY A 149 2.51 9.87 9.15
CA GLY A 149 1.97 10.90 10.05
C GLY A 149 0.43 11.01 10.03
N PHE A 150 -0.22 10.70 8.89
CA PHE A 150 -1.68 10.62 8.84
C PHE A 150 -2.20 9.44 9.68
N LEU A 151 -1.58 8.26 9.57
CA LEU A 151 -1.96 7.06 10.33
C LEU A 151 -1.72 7.28 11.84
N HIS A 152 -0.59 7.88 12.24
CA HIS A 152 -0.30 8.24 13.64
C HIS A 152 -1.37 9.18 14.23
N ARG A 153 -1.78 10.23 13.50
CA ARG A 153 -2.88 11.12 13.95
C ARG A 153 -4.20 10.38 14.10
N THR A 154 -4.49 9.44 13.21
CA THR A 154 -5.68 8.60 13.30
C THR A 154 -5.60 7.67 14.51
N ALA A 155 -4.43 7.07 14.78
CA ALA A 155 -4.17 6.22 15.95
C ALA A 155 -4.35 6.97 17.26
N ALA A 156 -3.90 8.22 17.33
CA ALA A 156 -4.01 9.06 18.53
C ALA A 156 -5.47 9.27 18.98
N GLU A 157 -6.44 9.25 18.07
CA GLU A 157 -7.87 9.34 18.41
C GLU A 157 -8.37 8.12 19.22
N PHE A 158 -7.65 7.00 19.14
CA PHE A 158 -7.89 5.78 19.92
C PHE A 158 -6.99 5.66 21.14
N GLY A 159 -6.18 6.70 21.44
CA GLY A 159 -5.20 6.66 22.54
C GLY A 159 -3.96 5.82 22.23
N ILE A 160 -3.71 5.48 20.98
CA ILE A 160 -2.53 4.76 20.53
C ILE A 160 -1.42 5.77 20.26
N SER A 161 -0.22 5.56 20.85
CA SER A 161 0.92 6.43 20.64
C SER A 161 1.52 6.23 19.23
N GLU A 162 2.33 7.18 18.76
CA GLU A 162 3.03 7.09 17.48
C GLU A 162 3.95 5.88 17.43
N GLU A 163 4.64 5.57 18.54
CA GLU A 163 5.53 4.43 18.65
C GLU A 163 4.77 3.09 18.61
N ALA A 164 3.56 3.03 19.16
CA ALA A 164 2.73 1.83 19.13
C ALA A 164 2.03 1.63 17.78
N CYS A 165 1.54 2.71 17.15
CA CYS A 165 1.07 2.69 15.78
C CYS A 165 2.20 2.17 14.88
N GLY A 166 3.38 2.77 15.01
CA GLY A 166 4.58 2.29 14.34
C GLY A 166 4.64 2.64 12.87
N ALA A 167 5.37 1.82 12.11
CA ALA A 167 5.49 1.95 10.66
C ALA A 167 5.62 0.58 9.96
N HIS A 168 5.51 -0.53 10.70
CA HIS A 168 5.52 -1.88 10.14
C HIS A 168 5.01 -2.91 11.17
N ALA A 169 3.96 -3.63 10.82
CA ALA A 169 3.32 -4.64 11.65
C ALA A 169 2.91 -4.12 13.05
N GLY A 170 2.65 -2.81 13.19
CA GLY A 170 2.20 -2.17 14.43
C GLY A 170 0.69 -2.25 14.63
N ASP A 171 0.14 -1.29 15.43
CA ASP A 171 -1.29 -1.28 15.74
C ASP A 171 -2.15 -1.07 14.48
N ASP A 172 -1.77 -0.17 13.59
CA ASP A 172 -2.53 0.19 12.39
C ASP A 172 -2.64 -0.97 11.39
N GLU A 173 -1.52 -1.54 10.96
CA GLU A 173 -1.52 -2.65 10.00
C GLU A 173 -2.16 -3.91 10.57
N THR A 174 -1.92 -4.19 11.85
CA THR A 174 -2.55 -5.32 12.53
C THR A 174 -4.07 -5.13 12.62
N SER A 175 -4.53 -3.92 12.95
CA SER A 175 -5.95 -3.59 12.96
C SER A 175 -6.58 -3.72 11.58
N LEU A 176 -5.91 -3.20 10.55
CA LEU A 176 -6.34 -3.34 9.15
C LEU A 176 -6.48 -4.81 8.75
N MET A 177 -5.51 -5.65 9.08
CA MET A 177 -5.56 -7.07 8.77
C MET A 177 -6.62 -7.83 9.60
N MET A 178 -6.85 -7.45 10.86
CA MET A 178 -7.97 -7.98 11.65
C MET A 178 -9.34 -7.67 11.03
N ALA A 179 -9.48 -6.51 10.38
CA ALA A 179 -10.70 -6.15 9.66
C ALA A 179 -10.84 -6.86 8.30
N LEU A 180 -9.72 -7.07 7.59
CA LEU A 180 -9.72 -7.60 6.23
C LEU A 180 -9.63 -9.12 6.17
N GLU A 181 -8.80 -9.72 7.01
CA GLU A 181 -8.45 -11.15 7.00
C GLU A 181 -8.22 -11.68 8.43
N PRO A 182 -9.24 -11.64 9.31
CA PRO A 182 -9.10 -11.99 10.73
C PRO A 182 -8.51 -13.39 10.95
N ASP A 183 -8.86 -14.34 10.09
CA ASP A 183 -8.41 -15.73 10.20
C ASP A 183 -6.91 -15.92 9.88
N LEU A 184 -6.26 -14.91 9.30
CA LEU A 184 -4.84 -14.92 8.97
C LEU A 184 -3.97 -14.20 10.00
N VAL A 185 -4.55 -13.56 11.01
CA VAL A 185 -3.83 -12.90 12.08
C VAL A 185 -3.59 -13.88 13.24
N ALA A 186 -2.32 -14.15 13.57
CA ALA A 186 -1.95 -15.00 14.68
C ALA A 186 -2.01 -14.22 16.01
N GLY A 187 -3.21 -14.08 16.59
CA GLY A 187 -3.47 -13.30 17.78
C GLY A 187 -2.70 -13.73 19.02
N ASP A 188 -2.26 -14.99 19.09
CA ASP A 188 -1.41 -15.53 20.15
C ASP A 188 0.08 -15.13 20.03
N ARG A 189 0.47 -14.48 18.92
CA ARG A 189 1.85 -14.05 18.62
C ARG A 189 2.04 -12.55 18.60
N LEU A 190 1.06 -11.77 19.03
CA LEU A 190 1.17 -10.31 19.12
C LEU A 190 2.25 -9.94 20.14
N ALA A 191 3.30 -9.28 19.67
CA ALA A 191 4.41 -8.83 20.51
C ALA A 191 4.93 -7.48 20.02
N PRO A 192 5.31 -6.55 20.94
CA PRO A 192 5.93 -5.30 20.53
C PRO A 192 7.30 -5.55 19.92
N GLY A 193 7.66 -4.72 18.96
CA GLY A 193 9.00 -4.67 18.41
C GLY A 193 9.74 -3.40 18.83
N TYR A 194 10.29 -2.68 17.84
CA TYR A 194 10.94 -1.39 18.07
C TYR A 194 9.91 -0.32 18.42
N LEU A 195 10.07 0.34 19.57
CA LEU A 195 9.22 1.41 20.08
C LEU A 195 9.96 2.75 20.21
N GLY A 196 11.07 2.90 19.49
CA GLY A 196 11.78 4.18 19.44
C GLY A 196 11.21 5.10 18.36
N PRO A 197 11.72 6.33 18.25
CA PRO A 197 11.32 7.25 17.19
C PRO A 197 11.67 6.71 15.81
N LEU A 198 10.82 6.96 14.84
CA LEU A 198 11.03 6.57 13.43
C LEU A 198 11.28 7.83 12.59
N GLY A 199 12.49 8.37 12.71
CA GLY A 199 12.96 9.53 11.96
C GLY A 199 13.84 9.15 10.75
N GLU A 200 14.43 10.16 10.13
CA GLU A 200 15.33 9.97 8.98
C GLU A 200 16.49 9.02 9.27
N ARG A 201 17.04 9.06 10.49
CA ARG A 201 18.14 8.19 10.92
C ARG A 201 17.72 6.71 10.92
N GLU A 202 16.58 6.40 11.48
CA GLU A 202 16.05 5.04 11.58
C GLU A 202 15.69 4.50 10.19
N ILE A 203 15.11 5.35 9.35
CA ILE A 203 14.86 5.04 7.92
C ILE A 203 16.17 4.70 7.20
N GLN A 204 17.24 5.46 7.41
CA GLN A 204 18.56 5.17 6.82
C GLN A 204 19.14 3.84 7.35
N ILE A 205 18.95 3.53 8.64
CA ILE A 205 19.35 2.25 9.22
C ILE A 205 18.61 1.10 8.55
N ILE A 206 17.27 1.19 8.45
CA ILE A 206 16.45 0.15 7.83
C ILE A 206 16.88 -0.13 6.39
N PHE A 207 16.96 0.90 5.56
CA PHE A 207 17.31 0.71 4.15
C PHE A 207 18.80 0.41 3.90
N GLY A 208 19.70 0.81 4.80
CA GLY A 208 21.14 0.59 4.66
C GLY A 208 21.66 -0.69 5.32
N GLN A 209 21.05 -1.13 6.41
CA GLN A 209 21.51 -2.27 7.23
C GLN A 209 20.45 -3.38 7.38
N GLY A 210 19.21 -3.12 6.95
CA GLY A 210 18.08 -4.03 7.08
C GLY A 210 17.33 -3.90 8.41
N MET A 211 16.12 -4.42 8.44
CA MET A 211 15.22 -4.41 9.61
C MET A 211 15.83 -4.98 10.90
N PRO A 212 16.68 -6.06 10.86
CA PRO A 212 17.29 -6.60 12.08
C PRO A 212 18.17 -5.62 12.86
N ALA A 213 18.61 -4.52 12.23
CA ALA A 213 19.37 -3.48 12.91
C ALA A 213 18.55 -2.67 13.93
N LEU A 214 17.22 -2.71 13.84
CA LEU A 214 16.29 -2.03 14.77
C LEU A 214 15.38 -2.98 15.54
N THR A 215 15.01 -4.13 14.98
CA THR A 215 14.01 -5.03 15.56
C THR A 215 14.42 -6.49 15.43
N GLU A 216 14.26 -7.25 16.51
CA GLU A 216 14.58 -8.70 16.53
C GLU A 216 13.45 -9.55 15.96
N ASN A 217 12.19 -9.09 16.04
CA ASN A 217 11.00 -9.82 15.62
C ASN A 217 10.36 -9.28 14.33
N GLY A 218 10.96 -8.28 13.70
CA GLY A 218 10.46 -7.70 12.46
C GLY A 218 9.35 -6.65 12.63
N VAL A 219 8.93 -6.31 13.85
CA VAL A 219 7.88 -5.32 14.14
C VAL A 219 8.50 -3.96 14.45
N LEU A 220 7.96 -2.90 13.87
CA LEU A 220 8.22 -1.51 14.24
C LEU A 220 6.91 -0.91 14.78
N GLY A 221 6.59 -1.18 16.04
CA GLY A 221 5.34 -0.80 16.68
C GLY A 221 4.92 -1.76 17.79
N ASP A 222 3.67 -1.64 18.23
CA ASP A 222 3.04 -2.52 19.22
C ASP A 222 1.63 -2.95 18.79
N PRO A 223 1.46 -4.18 18.28
CA PRO A 223 0.18 -4.66 17.76
C PRO A 223 -0.82 -5.09 18.86
N ARG A 224 -0.45 -5.09 20.14
CA ARG A 224 -1.24 -5.73 21.21
C ARG A 224 -2.59 -5.07 21.49
N GLN A 225 -2.78 -3.82 21.06
CA GLN A 225 -4.05 -3.10 21.19
C GLN A 225 -4.85 -3.07 19.87
N ALA A 226 -4.37 -3.74 18.82
CA ALA A 226 -5.05 -3.78 17.53
C ALA A 226 -6.45 -4.38 17.62
N SER A 227 -7.37 -3.88 16.81
CA SER A 227 -8.73 -4.43 16.68
C SER A 227 -9.33 -4.22 15.31
N ALA A 228 -10.24 -5.10 14.89
CA ALA A 228 -10.95 -5.01 13.63
C ALA A 228 -11.74 -3.69 13.49
N GLU A 229 -12.33 -3.21 14.60
CA GLU A 229 -13.09 -1.94 14.61
C GLU A 229 -12.21 -0.75 14.26
N LYS A 230 -10.99 -0.69 14.81
CA LYS A 230 -9.99 0.33 14.44
C LYS A 230 -9.58 0.16 12.98
N GLY A 231 -9.38 -1.07 12.53
CA GLY A 231 -9.02 -1.39 11.15
C GLY A 231 -9.99 -0.84 10.13
N GLU A 232 -11.30 -0.96 10.35
CA GLU A 232 -12.32 -0.36 9.48
C GLU A 232 -12.21 1.17 9.44
N VAL A 233 -11.95 1.81 10.59
CA VAL A 233 -11.77 3.26 10.65
C VAL A 233 -10.50 3.70 9.93
N TYR A 234 -9.36 3.02 10.16
CA TYR A 234 -8.13 3.29 9.44
C TYR A 234 -8.33 3.20 7.92
N LEU A 235 -8.98 2.12 7.46
CA LEU A 235 -9.18 1.87 6.04
C LEU A 235 -10.07 2.91 5.37
N GLU A 236 -11.16 3.32 6.02
CA GLU A 236 -12.08 4.33 5.50
C GLU A 236 -11.43 5.71 5.45
N ARG A 237 -10.69 6.10 6.51
CA ARG A 237 -10.01 7.38 6.58
C ARG A 237 -8.82 7.46 5.63
N LEU A 238 -8.03 6.38 5.52
CA LEU A 238 -6.92 6.30 4.59
C LEU A 238 -7.40 6.47 3.14
N ALA A 239 -8.49 5.80 2.78
CA ALA A 239 -9.09 5.96 1.45
C ALA A 239 -9.59 7.39 1.22
N GLY A 240 -10.22 8.02 2.20
CA GLY A 240 -10.65 9.42 2.15
C GLY A 240 -9.48 10.38 1.95
N PHE A 241 -8.45 10.23 2.78
CA PHE A 241 -7.21 11.01 2.68
C PHE A 241 -6.57 10.90 1.29
N LEU A 242 -6.40 9.67 0.79
CA LEU A 242 -5.78 9.45 -0.51
C LEU A 242 -6.59 10.05 -1.67
N VAL A 243 -7.93 10.00 -1.61
CA VAL A 243 -8.79 10.66 -2.60
C VAL A 243 -8.54 12.17 -2.64
N GLU A 244 -8.37 12.81 -1.48
CA GLU A 244 -8.07 14.25 -1.40
C GLU A 244 -6.69 14.58 -2.00
N GLN A 245 -5.71 13.68 -1.84
CA GLN A 245 -4.35 13.88 -2.34
C GLN A 245 -4.20 13.67 -3.85
N VAL A 246 -5.09 12.90 -4.46
CA VAL A 246 -5.02 12.54 -5.89
C VAL A 246 -6.14 13.13 -6.74
N ARG A 247 -6.95 14.04 -6.18
CA ARG A 247 -7.99 14.76 -6.94
C ARG A 247 -7.49 15.82 -7.88
#